data_85c706b7abfcd338f43cfe3f9c548edf
#
_entry.id   85c706b7abfcd338f43cfe3f9c548edf
#
_cell.length_a   1.000
_cell.length_b   1.000
_cell.length_c   1.000
_cell.angle_alpha   90.00
_cell.angle_beta   90.00
_cell.angle_gamma   90.00
#
_symmetry.space_group_name_H-M   'P 1'
#
loop_
_entity.id
_entity.type
_entity.pdbx_description
1 polymer ?
#
loop_
_entity_poly.entity_id
_entity_poly.type
_entity_poly.pdbx_seq_one_letter_code
_entity_poly.pdbx_strand_id
1 'polypeptide(L)'
;MAVIKKFRIKSFKKSESLLELQNVSKSFGERKILDNVSLKVNRGEILGLLGPNGAGKSTIFNLITGLIKPDYGKIIFGNKDATNFPIYVRTREYKIGYVPQYGGYFSDLTTYENLKAVAEILIKDSREQNSKIEYLISKF
;
A
#
# COMPACT_ATOMS: atom_id res chain seq x y z
N MET A 1 -15.43 -14.06 -5.96
CA MET A 1 -15.52 -12.60 -5.99
C MET A 1 -15.09 -12.06 -4.64
N ALA A 2 -14.16 -11.10 -4.58
CA ALA A 2 -13.73 -10.53 -3.31
C ALA A 2 -14.83 -9.63 -2.74
N VAL A 3 -15.13 -9.77 -1.44
CA VAL A 3 -16.09 -8.92 -0.75
C VAL A 3 -15.33 -7.78 -0.07
N ILE A 4 -15.67 -6.55 -0.41
CA ILE A 4 -15.07 -5.35 0.15
C ILE A 4 -15.91 -4.94 1.37
N LYS A 5 -15.35 -5.05 2.60
CA LYS A 5 -15.98 -4.52 3.81
C LYS A 5 -15.28 -3.23 4.24
N LYS A 6 -16.07 -2.18 4.40
CA LYS A 6 -15.62 -0.86 4.90
C LYS A 6 -15.91 -0.75 6.39
N PHE A 7 -14.88 -0.44 7.16
CA PHE A 7 -15.02 -0.06 8.57
C PHE A 7 -14.66 1.42 8.72
N ARG A 8 -15.56 2.22 9.26
CA ARG A 8 -15.35 3.64 9.50
C ARG A 8 -15.05 3.87 10.97
N ILE A 9 -13.85 4.33 11.29
CA ILE A 9 -13.55 4.87 12.62
C ILE A 9 -14.21 6.24 12.71
N LYS A 10 -15.08 6.44 13.70
CA LYS A 10 -15.80 7.71 13.92
C LYS A 10 -14.83 8.85 14.12
N SER A 11 -15.11 9.97 13.42
CA SER A 11 -14.51 11.30 13.57
C SER A 11 -13.44 11.69 12.57
N PHE A 12 -13.84 11.96 11.31
CA PHE A 12 -13.12 12.94 10.49
C PHE A 12 -14.12 13.76 9.66
N LYS A 13 -13.97 15.09 9.69
CA LYS A 13 -14.71 16.04 8.83
C LYS A 13 -14.45 15.69 7.37
N LYS A 14 -15.52 15.76 6.55
CA LYS A 14 -15.60 15.60 5.09
C LYS A 14 -14.51 14.70 4.49
N SER A 15 -14.86 13.48 4.16
CA SER A 15 -13.95 12.42 3.73
C SER A 15 -13.28 12.77 2.39
N GLU A 16 -12.07 13.32 2.49
CA GLU A 16 -11.20 13.51 1.34
C GLU A 16 -10.75 12.14 0.83
N SER A 17 -10.94 11.87 -0.46
CA SER A 17 -10.49 10.64 -1.09
C SER A 17 -8.98 10.55 -1.03
N LEU A 18 -8.45 9.49 -0.42
CA LEU A 18 -7.01 9.25 -0.35
C LEU A 18 -6.55 8.35 -1.49
N LEU A 19 -7.33 7.34 -1.81
CA LEU A 19 -7.07 6.35 -2.87
C LEU A 19 -8.38 5.97 -3.55
N GLU A 20 -8.34 5.87 -4.87
CA GLU A 20 -9.47 5.39 -5.65
C GLU A 20 -8.99 4.49 -6.79
N LEU A 21 -9.57 3.32 -6.92
CA LEU A 21 -9.52 2.48 -8.11
C LEU A 21 -10.81 2.70 -8.89
N GLN A 22 -10.69 3.05 -10.17
CA GLN A 22 -11.83 3.31 -11.06
C GLN A 22 -11.83 2.30 -12.18
N ASN A 23 -12.82 1.39 -12.17
CA ASN A 23 -13.08 0.40 -13.23
C ASN A 23 -11.84 -0.41 -13.61
N VAL A 24 -11.06 -0.84 -12.62
CA VAL A 24 -9.79 -1.52 -12.83
C VAL A 24 -10.01 -2.96 -13.22
N SER A 25 -9.38 -3.37 -14.32
CA SER A 25 -9.33 -4.76 -14.79
C SER A 25 -7.88 -5.22 -14.92
N LYS A 26 -7.65 -6.51 -14.62
CA LYS A 26 -6.34 -7.14 -14.74
C LYS A 26 -6.45 -8.61 -15.11
N SER A 27 -5.70 -9.01 -16.13
CA SER A 27 -5.55 -10.39 -16.55
C SER A 27 -4.08 -10.82 -16.49
N PHE A 28 -3.84 -12.12 -16.34
CA PHE A 28 -2.54 -12.76 -16.50
C PHE A 28 -2.71 -13.88 -17.53
N GLY A 29 -2.15 -13.68 -18.72
CA GLY A 29 -2.47 -14.50 -19.88
C GLY A 29 -3.97 -14.45 -20.16
N GLU A 30 -4.60 -15.61 -20.35
CA GLU A 30 -6.05 -15.70 -20.60
C GLU A 30 -6.91 -15.58 -19.33
N ARG A 31 -6.29 -15.63 -18.15
CA ARG A 31 -7.03 -15.61 -16.89
C ARG A 31 -7.30 -14.19 -16.42
N LYS A 32 -8.56 -13.75 -16.47
CA LYS A 32 -9.02 -12.50 -15.88
C LYS A 32 -9.10 -12.65 -14.35
N ILE A 33 -8.33 -11.83 -13.61
CA ILE A 33 -8.28 -11.84 -12.15
C ILE A 33 -9.15 -10.74 -11.55
N LEU A 34 -9.13 -9.56 -12.16
CA LEU A 34 -9.98 -8.43 -11.77
C LEU A 34 -10.79 -8.00 -12.98
N ASP A 35 -12.07 -7.78 -12.78
CA ASP A 35 -12.99 -7.33 -13.80
C ASP A 35 -13.78 -6.12 -13.30
N ASN A 36 -13.47 -4.95 -13.85
CA ASN A 36 -14.17 -3.68 -13.60
C ASN A 36 -14.31 -3.35 -12.09
N VAL A 37 -13.23 -3.54 -11.33
CA VAL A 37 -13.23 -3.34 -9.88
C VAL A 37 -13.06 -1.86 -9.57
N SER A 38 -13.97 -1.33 -8.75
CA SER A 38 -13.88 0.03 -8.21
C SER A 38 -13.89 -0.02 -6.69
N LEU A 39 -12.99 0.73 -6.06
CA LEU A 39 -12.95 0.92 -4.61
C LEU A 39 -12.44 2.31 -4.28
N LYS A 40 -12.79 2.78 -3.10
CA LYS A 40 -12.37 4.09 -2.61
C LYS A 40 -12.03 4.01 -1.14
N VAL A 41 -10.89 4.59 -0.78
CA VAL A 41 -10.42 4.73 0.60
C VAL A 41 -10.32 6.22 0.92
N ASN A 42 -10.95 6.64 1.99
CA ASN A 42 -10.91 8.02 2.45
C ASN A 42 -9.87 8.18 3.57
N ARG A 43 -9.46 9.41 3.83
CA ARG A 43 -8.55 9.73 4.94
C ARG A 43 -9.13 9.24 6.27
N GLY A 44 -8.32 8.51 7.07
CA GLY A 44 -8.73 7.91 8.34
C GLY A 44 -9.67 6.71 8.22
N GLU A 45 -9.83 6.13 7.02
CA GLU A 45 -10.64 4.93 6.78
C GLU A 45 -9.76 3.67 6.80
N ILE A 46 -10.26 2.60 7.38
CA ILE A 46 -9.70 1.26 7.28
C ILE A 46 -10.58 0.47 6.32
N LEU A 47 -9.99 -0.03 5.24
CA LEU A 47 -10.67 -0.85 4.25
C LEU A 47 -10.20 -2.30 4.33
N GLY A 48 -11.10 -3.25 4.60
CA GLY A 48 -10.82 -4.67 4.57
C GLY A 48 -11.18 -5.29 3.22
N LEU A 49 -10.23 -6.03 2.62
CA LEU A 49 -10.46 -6.87 1.44
C LEU A 49 -10.63 -8.32 1.87
N LEU A 50 -11.85 -8.85 1.75
CA LEU A 50 -12.19 -10.22 2.12
C LEU A 50 -12.50 -11.06 0.89
N GLY A 51 -12.18 -12.33 0.95
CA GLY A 51 -12.46 -13.29 -0.12
C GLY A 51 -11.55 -14.51 -0.05
N PRO A 52 -11.87 -15.57 -0.80
CA PRO A 52 -11.09 -16.80 -0.85
C PRO A 52 -9.68 -16.57 -1.45
N ASN A 53 -8.82 -17.59 -1.34
CA ASN A 53 -7.53 -17.56 -2.02
C ASN A 53 -7.75 -17.50 -3.55
N GLY A 54 -6.92 -16.70 -4.23
CA GLY A 54 -7.07 -16.47 -5.67
C GLY A 54 -8.15 -15.43 -6.07
N ALA A 55 -8.88 -14.83 -5.12
CA ALA A 55 -9.91 -13.81 -5.42
C ALA A 55 -9.37 -12.45 -5.89
N GLY A 56 -8.06 -12.31 -6.12
CA GLY A 56 -7.46 -11.07 -6.61
C GLY A 56 -7.05 -10.06 -5.53
N LYS A 57 -7.10 -10.41 -4.23
CA LYS A 57 -6.72 -9.50 -3.15
C LYS A 57 -5.28 -8.98 -3.28
N SER A 58 -4.32 -9.87 -3.44
CA SER A 58 -2.90 -9.50 -3.64
C SER A 58 -2.69 -8.72 -4.94
N THR A 59 -3.46 -9.02 -5.98
CA THR A 59 -3.43 -8.27 -7.24
C THR A 59 -3.84 -6.82 -7.03
N ILE A 60 -4.89 -6.56 -6.22
CA ILE A 60 -5.30 -5.20 -5.87
C ILE A 60 -4.18 -4.46 -5.13
N PHE A 61 -3.54 -5.09 -4.13
CA PHE A 61 -2.40 -4.48 -3.43
C PHE A 61 -1.22 -4.18 -4.36
N ASN A 62 -0.88 -5.12 -5.25
CA ASN A 62 0.19 -4.93 -6.23
C ASN A 62 -0.12 -3.81 -7.23
N LEU A 63 -1.37 -3.63 -7.61
CA LEU A 63 -1.83 -2.51 -8.43
C LEU A 63 -1.74 -1.18 -7.67
N ILE A 64 -2.17 -1.14 -6.41
CA ILE A 64 -2.09 0.07 -5.57
C ILE A 64 -0.64 0.49 -5.34
N THR A 65 0.23 -0.46 -5.02
CA THR A 65 1.66 -0.18 -4.80
C THR A 65 2.42 0.18 -6.07
N GLY A 66 1.91 -0.21 -7.25
CA GLY A 66 2.58 0.03 -8.54
C GLY A 66 3.59 -1.04 -8.92
N LEU A 67 3.56 -2.21 -8.25
CA LEU A 67 4.34 -3.39 -8.64
C LEU A 67 3.87 -3.94 -10.00
N ILE A 68 2.57 -3.84 -10.28
CA ILE A 68 1.99 -4.19 -11.56
C ILE A 68 1.08 -3.04 -12.05
N LYS A 69 0.83 -3.01 -13.37
CA LYS A 69 -0.09 -2.06 -13.98
C LYS A 69 -1.43 -2.72 -14.30
N PRO A 70 -2.54 -1.99 -14.21
CA PRO A 70 -3.83 -2.47 -14.68
C PRO A 70 -3.83 -2.55 -16.22
N ASP A 71 -4.66 -3.42 -16.78
CA ASP A 71 -4.90 -3.48 -18.21
C ASP A 71 -5.91 -2.40 -18.63
N TYR A 72 -6.89 -2.12 -17.73
CA TYR A 72 -7.89 -1.05 -17.90
C TYR A 72 -8.17 -0.38 -16.56
N GLY A 73 -8.71 0.82 -16.64
CA GLY A 73 -9.10 1.62 -15.47
C GLY A 73 -8.00 2.53 -14.96
N LYS A 74 -8.24 3.15 -13.80
CA LYS A 74 -7.33 4.16 -13.22
C LYS A 74 -7.10 3.92 -11.74
N ILE A 75 -5.93 4.34 -11.28
CA ILE A 75 -5.53 4.37 -9.87
C ILE A 75 -5.20 5.80 -9.51
N ILE A 76 -5.97 6.38 -8.59
CA ILE A 76 -5.91 7.79 -8.25
C ILE A 76 -5.54 7.93 -6.78
N PHE A 77 -4.54 8.74 -6.47
CA PHE A 77 -4.19 9.17 -5.12
C PHE A 77 -4.56 10.65 -4.95
N GLY A 78 -5.51 10.90 -4.05
CA GLY A 78 -6.10 12.21 -3.92
C GLY A 78 -6.74 12.67 -5.24
N ASN A 79 -6.11 13.65 -5.90
CA ASN A 79 -6.57 14.18 -7.19
C ASN A 79 -5.63 13.85 -8.36
N LYS A 80 -4.61 12.98 -8.14
CA LYS A 80 -3.58 12.68 -9.13
C LYS A 80 -3.75 11.27 -9.68
N ASP A 81 -3.78 11.13 -10.99
CA ASP A 81 -3.72 9.83 -11.69
C ASP A 81 -2.30 9.25 -11.57
N ALA A 82 -2.17 8.16 -10.83
CA ALA A 82 -0.93 7.46 -10.61
C ALA A 82 -0.86 6.11 -11.33
N THR A 83 -1.77 5.84 -12.26
CA THR A 83 -1.91 4.55 -12.94
C THR A 83 -0.59 4.04 -13.53
N ASN A 84 0.20 4.94 -14.11
CA ASN A 84 1.47 4.61 -14.75
C ASN A 84 2.70 4.82 -13.85
N PHE A 85 2.53 5.31 -12.63
CA PHE A 85 3.67 5.56 -11.74
C PHE A 85 4.20 4.25 -11.16
N PRO A 86 5.50 3.99 -11.24
CA PRO A 86 6.12 2.83 -10.64
C PRO A 86 6.15 2.94 -9.10
N ILE A 87 6.40 1.82 -8.43
CA ILE A 87 6.38 1.70 -6.97
C ILE A 87 7.20 2.78 -6.26
N TYR A 88 8.43 3.04 -6.71
CA TYR A 88 9.30 4.02 -6.05
C TYR A 88 8.79 5.46 -6.12
N VAL A 89 8.05 5.82 -7.18
CA VAL A 89 7.38 7.12 -7.28
C VAL A 89 6.19 7.16 -6.31
N ARG A 90 5.38 6.10 -6.29
CA ARG A 90 4.20 6.06 -5.42
C ARG A 90 4.56 6.07 -3.94
N THR A 91 5.58 5.33 -3.53
CA THR A 91 6.05 5.31 -2.13
C THR A 91 6.59 6.67 -1.71
N ARG A 92 7.37 7.35 -2.58
CA ARG A 92 7.94 8.66 -2.31
C ARG A 92 6.88 9.78 -2.28
N GLU A 93 6.05 9.86 -3.32
CA GLU A 93 5.08 10.95 -3.51
C GLU A 93 3.87 10.82 -2.59
N TYR A 94 3.36 9.61 -2.40
CA TYR A 94 2.13 9.37 -1.62
C TYR A 94 2.39 8.75 -0.26
N LYS A 95 3.66 8.54 0.12
CA LYS A 95 4.09 7.98 1.41
C LYS A 95 3.39 6.65 1.72
N ILE A 96 3.32 5.77 0.73
CA ILE A 96 2.69 4.47 0.88
C ILE A 96 3.65 3.55 1.62
N GLY A 97 3.24 3.03 2.79
CA GLY A 97 3.87 1.89 3.44
C GLY A 97 3.21 0.59 2.99
N TYR A 98 4.02 -0.43 2.69
CA TYR A 98 3.53 -1.76 2.34
C TYR A 98 4.17 -2.80 3.24
N VAL A 99 3.35 -3.61 3.90
CA VAL A 99 3.78 -4.76 4.68
C VAL A 99 3.40 -6.01 3.91
N PRO A 100 4.35 -6.76 3.35
CA PRO A 100 4.08 -7.99 2.63
C PRO A 100 3.62 -9.10 3.58
N GLN A 101 2.96 -10.14 3.04
CA GLN A 101 2.52 -11.28 3.82
C GLN A 101 3.71 -12.10 4.35
N TYR A 102 4.79 -12.18 3.58
CA TYR A 102 6.04 -12.87 3.92
C TYR A 102 7.22 -11.97 3.58
N GLY A 103 8.29 -12.05 4.38
CA GLY A 103 9.49 -11.25 4.19
C GLY A 103 9.30 -9.77 4.54
N GLY A 104 9.93 -8.89 3.75
CA GLY A 104 9.93 -7.44 4.01
C GLY A 104 11.03 -7.02 4.97
N TYR A 105 11.95 -7.92 5.31
CA TYR A 105 13.14 -7.69 6.12
C TYR A 105 14.32 -8.47 5.53
N PHE A 106 15.52 -8.07 5.84
CA PHE A 106 16.76 -8.77 5.50
C PHE A 106 17.00 -9.86 6.55
N SER A 107 16.90 -11.13 6.14
CA SER A 107 16.99 -12.30 7.05
C SER A 107 18.34 -12.41 7.76
N ASP A 108 19.42 -11.95 7.10
CA ASP A 108 20.79 -12.03 7.58
C ASP A 108 21.18 -10.85 8.47
N LEU A 109 20.30 -9.87 8.65
CA LEU A 109 20.49 -8.72 9.50
C LEU A 109 19.68 -8.84 10.79
N THR A 110 20.25 -8.31 11.88
CA THR A 110 19.56 -8.16 13.14
C THR A 110 18.37 -7.20 13.03
N THR A 111 17.49 -7.18 14.01
CA THR A 111 16.36 -6.23 14.07
C THR A 111 16.86 -4.78 14.03
N TYR A 112 17.93 -4.47 14.76
CA TYR A 112 18.55 -3.13 14.75
C TYR A 112 19.04 -2.75 13.36
N GLU A 113 19.77 -3.64 12.70
CA GLU A 113 20.33 -3.40 11.37
C GLU A 113 19.24 -3.24 10.29
N ASN A 114 18.15 -4.03 10.38
CA ASN A 114 17.00 -3.85 9.52
C ASN A 114 16.35 -2.47 9.69
N LEU A 115 16.15 -2.03 10.94
CA LEU A 115 15.61 -0.69 11.22
C LEU A 115 16.57 0.40 10.75
N LYS A 116 17.89 0.21 10.93
CA LYS A 116 18.92 1.13 10.51
C LYS A 116 18.96 1.30 9.00
N ALA A 117 18.91 0.20 8.24
CA ALA A 117 18.88 0.24 6.78
C ALA A 117 17.71 1.07 6.24
N VAL A 118 16.51 0.94 6.85
CA VAL A 118 15.34 1.74 6.48
C VAL A 118 15.50 3.20 6.93
N ALA A 119 16.01 3.43 8.13
CA ALA A 119 16.19 4.77 8.67
C ALA A 119 17.18 5.59 7.82
N GLU A 120 18.28 5.01 7.36
CA GLU A 120 19.28 5.67 6.50
C GLU A 120 18.69 6.14 5.15
N ILE A 121 17.69 5.43 4.62
CA ILE A 121 16.99 5.83 3.39
C ILE A 121 16.03 6.99 3.64
N LEU A 122 15.38 7.01 4.80
CA LEU A 122 14.25 7.91 5.07
C LEU A 122 14.64 9.17 5.83
N ILE A 123 15.67 9.11 6.68
CA ILE A 123 16.07 10.16 7.61
C ILE A 123 17.50 10.56 7.32
N LYS A 124 17.77 11.84 7.12
CA LYS A 124 19.13 12.33 6.80
C LYS A 124 20.01 12.52 8.02
N ASP A 125 19.42 12.89 9.16
CA ASP A 125 20.16 13.17 10.40
C ASP A 125 20.40 11.88 11.19
N SER A 126 21.67 11.56 11.46
CA SER A 126 22.04 10.33 12.18
C SER A 126 21.57 10.27 13.63
N ARG A 127 21.40 11.41 14.30
CA ARG A 127 20.88 11.44 15.68
C ARG A 127 19.39 11.13 15.70
N GLU A 128 18.67 11.69 14.75
CA GLU A 128 17.25 11.39 14.55
C GLU A 128 17.04 9.90 14.20
N GLN A 129 17.89 9.33 13.34
CA GLN A 129 17.88 7.89 13.02
C GLN A 129 17.97 7.05 14.28
N ASN A 130 19.03 7.26 15.09
CA ASN A 130 19.26 6.49 16.30
C ASN A 130 18.11 6.62 17.31
N SER A 131 17.68 7.85 17.58
CA SER A 131 16.55 8.10 18.49
C SER A 131 15.28 7.40 18.04
N LYS A 132 15.00 7.38 16.72
CA LYS A 132 13.83 6.70 16.17
C LYS A 132 13.92 5.19 16.27
N ILE A 133 15.11 4.62 16.03
CA ILE A 133 15.37 3.19 16.15
C ILE A 133 15.21 2.74 17.60
N GLU A 134 15.85 3.44 18.56
CA GLU A 134 15.72 3.16 19.99
C GLU A 134 14.28 3.23 20.47
N TYR A 135 13.55 4.26 20.06
CA TYR A 135 12.11 4.39 20.35
C TYR A 135 11.32 3.18 19.82
N LEU A 136 11.57 2.74 18.57
CA LEU A 136 10.86 1.60 18.01
C LEU A 136 11.19 0.31 18.76
N ILE A 137 12.47 0.04 19.05
CA ILE A 137 12.91 -1.15 19.80
C ILE A 137 12.28 -1.16 21.20
N SER A 138 12.17 -0.02 21.87
CA SER A 138 11.57 0.08 23.21
C SER A 138 10.06 -0.24 23.25
N LYS A 139 9.40 -0.37 22.09
CA LYS A 139 7.96 -0.68 22.01
C LYS A 139 7.67 -2.17 21.90
N PHE A 140 8.69 -2.99 21.64
CA PHE A 140 8.61 -4.44 21.53
C PHE A 140 9.49 -5.15 22.54
#